data_b61d6556388ca85027e158bd8cfbec50
#
_entry.id   b61d6556388ca85027e158bd8cfbec50
#
_cell.length_a   1.000
_cell.length_b   1.000
_cell.length_c   1.000
_cell.angle_alpha   90.00
_cell.angle_beta   90.00
_cell.angle_gamma   90.00
#
_symmetry.space_group_name_H-M   'P 1'
#
loop_
_entity.id
_entity.type
_entity.pdbx_description
1 polymer ?
#
loop_
_entity_poly.entity_id
_entity_poly.type
_entity_poly.pdbx_seq_one_letter_code
_entity_poly.pdbx_strand_id
1 'polypeptide(L)'
;MSHLWLDKQTIRSVLCGSGTSALQGHSNPLLATVSGVATTKAPLITYVDRHVGSVEVITTKSFQVTVNPGNREPIICEIEAGSFGNSVGLRNPGMEEALSELRLLRSKGLRCLLNVSISASNAEDFVTLAGAFQSVADILELNFSCPHAASGYGSSIGCDPAITAMYVKAIKDAFPDCQALIFPKLTPNVEDIGIIAKAAVDAGADGISAINTVGPVVYREPLGNQIILQNKLGGKGGKSGRWIKQHALGAVKRIREAVGPGIPIIGMGGITDASDIVDMLKAGADVVGIGSAFGKVPQVHWDSYTKALLSDFRVIITGKEDPRSCYTYYQDYPTMHYEEHRVVSVSMHDKDTAVIVLDGKKPFEAGQFVFLWIPEVGEKPFSIALSDPLTFVVKRRGPFTDALLNLQPHNRIYLRGLYGKPVQLAKTERAVLIAGGTGVAVLPALARRLHEQHTNIVTFIGTSSAAAGPMEEALRAFGPVTSISDDGIPARVLDFVLPELERSESTAVYIVGPEKFMAKAARIARSASIDPCNIFLSMELSTMCGIGMCGECVCGDRLTCQWGTFLSYDYLEREAPVLL
;
A
#
# COMPACT_ATOMS: atom_id res chain seq x y z
N MET A 1 1.53 29.17 -7.61
CA MET A 1 2.89 29.64 -7.88
C MET A 1 3.62 28.50 -8.54
N SER A 2 4.19 28.68 -9.74
CA SER A 2 5.00 27.67 -10.41
C SER A 2 6.22 27.40 -9.51
N HIS A 3 6.34 26.18 -8.99
CA HIS A 3 7.53 25.77 -8.25
C HIS A 3 8.73 25.78 -9.20
N LEU A 4 9.50 26.86 -9.14
CA LEU A 4 10.86 26.91 -9.60
C LEU A 4 11.62 25.80 -8.86
N TRP A 5 12.39 24.99 -9.58
CA TRP A 5 13.35 24.05 -9.00
C TRP A 5 14.22 24.82 -8.00
N LEU A 6 14.22 24.41 -6.75
CA LEU A 6 15.18 24.94 -5.79
C LEU A 6 16.56 24.42 -6.21
N ASP A 7 17.56 25.28 -6.23
CA ASP A 7 18.92 24.83 -6.45
C ASP A 7 19.43 23.95 -5.31
N LYS A 8 20.42 23.15 -5.60
CA LYS A 8 21.02 22.19 -4.66
C LYS A 8 21.44 22.81 -3.33
N GLN A 9 22.01 24.02 -3.36
CA GLN A 9 22.48 24.72 -2.15
C GLN A 9 21.31 25.17 -1.29
N THR A 10 20.25 25.66 -1.90
CA THR A 10 19.01 26.05 -1.20
C THR A 10 18.36 24.84 -0.53
N ILE A 11 18.22 23.71 -1.24
CA ILE A 11 17.67 22.47 -0.65
C ILE A 11 18.52 22.03 0.55
N ARG A 12 19.84 21.99 0.39
CA ARG A 12 20.74 21.64 1.48
C ARG A 12 20.62 22.58 2.69
N SER A 13 20.49 23.88 2.46
CA SER A 13 20.33 24.86 3.55
C SER A 13 19.00 24.72 4.28
N VAL A 14 17.93 24.33 3.60
CA VAL A 14 16.62 24.03 4.22
C VAL A 14 16.69 22.80 5.10
N LEU A 15 17.39 21.76 4.68
CA LEU A 15 17.49 20.50 5.43
C LEU A 15 18.46 20.61 6.60
N CYS A 16 19.65 21.19 6.39
CA CYS A 16 20.73 21.20 7.36
C CYS A 16 20.38 22.08 8.59
N GLY A 17 20.44 21.50 9.79
CA GLY A 17 20.15 22.18 11.04
C GLY A 17 18.67 22.42 11.34
N SER A 18 17.75 21.95 10.47
CA SER A 18 16.31 22.12 10.68
C SER A 18 15.84 21.44 11.97
N GLY A 19 16.41 20.28 12.32
CA GLY A 19 16.10 19.57 13.57
C GLY A 19 16.49 20.37 14.81
N THR A 20 17.66 21.01 14.81
CA THR A 20 18.09 21.90 15.91
C THR A 20 17.16 23.11 16.01
N SER A 21 16.82 23.74 14.89
CA SER A 21 15.86 24.86 14.84
C SER A 21 14.49 24.47 15.43
N ALA A 22 14.00 23.28 15.10
CA ALA A 22 12.74 22.77 15.62
C ALA A 22 12.79 22.52 17.14
N LEU A 23 13.86 21.91 17.65
CA LEU A 23 14.04 21.69 19.11
C LEU A 23 14.14 23.00 19.90
N GLN A 24 14.63 24.07 19.28
CA GLN A 24 14.67 25.41 19.86
C GLN A 24 13.32 26.16 19.77
N GLY A 25 12.31 25.56 19.13
CA GLY A 25 11.00 26.17 18.94
C GLY A 25 10.93 27.26 17.85
N HIS A 26 11.97 27.40 17.03
CA HIS A 26 12.03 28.39 15.95
C HIS A 26 11.27 27.94 14.69
N SER A 27 11.07 26.63 14.51
CA SER A 27 10.35 26.05 13.37
C SER A 27 9.62 24.76 13.76
N ASN A 28 8.80 24.24 12.86
CA ASN A 28 8.33 22.85 12.96
C ASN A 28 9.42 21.88 12.52
N PRO A 29 9.40 20.62 13.01
CA PRO A 29 10.23 19.57 12.43
C PRO A 29 9.81 19.30 10.99
N LEU A 30 10.78 19.06 10.10
CA LEU A 30 10.52 18.59 8.75
C LEU A 30 10.14 17.11 8.80
N LEU A 31 9.00 16.76 8.22
CA LEU A 31 8.52 15.40 8.13
C LEU A 31 8.73 14.85 6.71
N ALA A 32 9.16 13.59 6.64
CA ALA A 32 9.33 12.87 5.39
C ALA A 32 8.51 11.58 5.37
N THR A 33 8.07 11.13 4.18
CA THR A 33 7.72 9.72 3.98
C THR A 33 8.99 8.88 3.80
N VAL A 34 8.86 7.56 3.88
CA VAL A 34 9.99 6.65 3.71
C VAL A 34 9.79 5.74 2.50
N SER A 35 10.88 5.26 1.91
CA SER A 35 10.83 4.37 0.75
C SER A 35 10.02 3.10 1.03
N GLY A 36 9.11 2.77 0.12
CA GLY A 36 8.30 1.55 0.17
C GLY A 36 7.03 1.62 1.01
N VAL A 37 6.68 2.80 1.57
CA VAL A 37 5.47 3.01 2.38
C VAL A 37 4.73 4.27 1.92
N ALA A 38 3.41 4.19 1.82
CA ALA A 38 2.47 5.27 1.52
C ALA A 38 2.67 5.93 0.13
N THR A 39 3.87 6.28 -0.27
CA THR A 39 4.21 7.01 -1.52
C THR A 39 4.87 6.10 -2.57
N THR A 40 4.35 4.90 -2.74
CA THR A 40 4.93 3.86 -3.61
C THR A 40 4.57 3.99 -5.09
N LYS A 41 3.57 4.80 -5.43
CA LYS A 41 3.09 5.06 -6.80
C LYS A 41 2.78 6.54 -6.99
N ALA A 42 2.87 7.03 -8.23
CA ALA A 42 2.66 8.43 -8.57
C ALA A 42 1.31 9.02 -8.07
N PRO A 43 0.16 8.32 -8.14
CA PRO A 43 -1.09 8.84 -7.58
C PRO A 43 -1.04 9.06 -6.06
N LEU A 44 -0.34 8.20 -5.32
CA LEU A 44 -0.18 8.35 -3.86
C LEU A 44 0.80 9.47 -3.51
N ILE A 45 1.83 9.68 -4.33
CA ILE A 45 2.70 10.86 -4.21
C ILE A 45 1.88 12.13 -4.39
N THR A 46 1.02 12.16 -5.42
CA THR A 46 0.09 13.29 -5.66
C THR A 46 -0.85 13.49 -4.48
N TYR A 47 -1.40 12.41 -3.91
CA TYR A 47 -2.28 12.48 -2.74
C TYR A 47 -1.56 13.11 -1.53
N VAL A 48 -0.37 12.63 -1.19
CA VAL A 48 0.41 13.16 -0.06
C VAL A 48 0.79 14.63 -0.31
N ASP A 49 1.26 14.96 -1.50
CA ASP A 49 1.65 16.33 -1.86
C ASP A 49 0.50 17.33 -1.72
N ARG A 50 -0.71 16.94 -2.15
CA ARG A 50 -1.88 17.83 -2.16
C ARG A 50 -2.66 17.85 -0.85
N HIS A 51 -2.72 16.72 -0.15
CA HIS A 51 -3.64 16.53 0.97
C HIS A 51 -2.96 16.36 2.33
N VAL A 52 -1.65 16.14 2.41
CA VAL A 52 -0.92 15.97 3.68
C VAL A 52 0.06 17.12 3.85
N GLY A 53 -0.49 18.27 4.26
CA GLY A 53 0.23 19.56 4.28
C GLY A 53 1.43 19.62 5.22
N SER A 54 1.57 18.69 6.16
CA SER A 54 2.66 18.61 7.14
C SER A 54 3.88 17.81 6.66
N VAL A 55 3.82 17.15 5.50
CA VAL A 55 4.94 16.42 4.90
C VAL A 55 5.68 17.35 3.96
N GLU A 56 6.99 17.47 4.11
CA GLU A 56 7.85 18.34 3.30
C GLU A 56 8.75 17.57 2.35
N VAL A 57 9.05 16.29 2.63
CA VAL A 57 9.88 15.43 1.79
C VAL A 57 9.11 14.15 1.47
N ILE A 58 8.91 13.86 0.20
CA ILE A 58 8.27 12.63 -0.26
C ILE A 58 9.33 11.68 -0.80
N THR A 59 9.44 10.48 -0.22
CA THR A 59 10.36 9.44 -0.68
C THR A 59 9.62 8.40 -1.50
N THR A 60 10.09 8.14 -2.72
CA THR A 60 9.50 7.13 -3.61
C THR A 60 9.87 5.71 -3.18
N LYS A 61 9.23 4.72 -3.80
CA LYS A 61 9.73 3.34 -3.83
C LYS A 61 11.12 3.29 -4.43
N SER A 62 11.96 2.30 -4.04
CA SER A 62 13.26 2.10 -4.68
C SER A 62 13.08 1.52 -6.08
N PHE A 63 13.59 2.22 -7.10
CA PHE A 63 13.55 1.79 -8.49
C PHE A 63 14.83 1.06 -8.87
N GLN A 64 14.72 0.12 -9.79
CA GLN A 64 15.81 -0.64 -10.40
C GLN A 64 15.83 -0.41 -11.91
N VAL A 65 16.91 -0.76 -12.59
CA VAL A 65 17.01 -0.64 -14.04
C VAL A 65 15.90 -1.44 -14.73
N THR A 66 15.69 -2.67 -14.29
CA THR A 66 14.67 -3.58 -14.82
C THR A 66 13.48 -3.75 -13.88
N VAL A 67 12.33 -4.16 -14.44
CA VAL A 67 11.14 -4.52 -13.68
C VAL A 67 11.45 -5.65 -12.69
N ASN A 68 10.97 -5.50 -11.46
CA ASN A 68 11.09 -6.53 -10.43
C ASN A 68 9.71 -6.80 -9.81
N PRO A 69 9.15 -8.01 -9.97
CA PRO A 69 7.85 -8.37 -9.40
C PRO A 69 7.89 -8.53 -7.86
N GLY A 70 9.07 -8.55 -7.25
CA GLY A 70 9.24 -8.77 -5.82
C GLY A 70 8.93 -10.21 -5.36
N ASN A 71 8.76 -10.38 -4.05
CA ASN A 71 8.40 -11.65 -3.47
C ASN A 71 6.89 -11.90 -3.56
N ARG A 72 6.51 -13.18 -3.40
CA ARG A 72 5.12 -13.60 -3.32
C ARG A 72 4.54 -13.33 -1.93
N GLU A 73 3.25 -13.09 -1.87
CA GLU A 73 2.52 -12.85 -0.62
C GLU A 73 2.43 -14.12 0.26
N PRO A 74 2.44 -13.97 1.60
CA PRO A 74 2.50 -12.73 2.38
C PRO A 74 3.86 -12.04 2.33
N ILE A 75 3.88 -10.73 2.05
CA ILE A 75 5.10 -9.91 1.98
C ILE A 75 5.31 -9.03 3.22
N ILE A 76 4.29 -8.96 4.07
CA ILE A 76 4.27 -8.20 5.32
C ILE A 76 3.41 -8.92 6.34
N CYS A 77 3.79 -8.82 7.61
CA CYS A 77 3.01 -9.28 8.76
C CYS A 77 3.14 -8.29 9.91
N GLU A 78 2.13 -8.24 10.77
CA GLU A 78 2.16 -7.51 12.03
C GLU A 78 2.21 -8.53 13.16
N ILE A 79 3.22 -8.42 14.04
CA ILE A 79 3.42 -9.37 15.15
C ILE A 79 2.85 -8.79 16.44
N GLU A 80 3.10 -7.51 16.67
CA GLU A 80 2.54 -6.72 17.76
C GLU A 80 2.01 -5.42 17.16
N ALA A 81 1.09 -4.74 17.84
CA ALA A 81 0.51 -3.49 17.35
C ALA A 81 1.58 -2.48 16.93
N GLY A 82 1.60 -2.10 15.65
CA GLY A 82 2.56 -1.18 15.07
C GLY A 82 3.97 -1.72 14.88
N SER A 83 4.18 -3.03 14.99
CA SER A 83 5.47 -3.71 14.81
C SER A 83 5.38 -4.75 13.70
N PHE A 84 6.11 -4.51 12.59
CA PHE A 84 5.95 -5.24 11.35
C PHE A 84 7.20 -6.03 10.95
N GLY A 85 6.96 -7.20 10.36
CA GLY A 85 7.93 -7.94 9.56
C GLY A 85 7.62 -7.76 8.08
N ASN A 86 8.64 -7.57 7.24
CA ASN A 86 8.41 -7.44 5.81
C ASN A 86 9.48 -8.13 4.96
N SER A 87 9.07 -8.57 3.78
CA SER A 87 9.93 -9.12 2.74
C SER A 87 9.33 -8.84 1.37
N VAL A 88 9.32 -7.57 0.97
CA VAL A 88 8.71 -7.12 -0.29
C VAL A 88 9.54 -7.54 -1.51
N GLY A 89 10.87 -7.61 -1.39
CA GLY A 89 11.77 -8.04 -2.47
C GLY A 89 12.02 -6.96 -3.52
N LEU A 90 12.01 -5.68 -3.15
CA LEU A 90 12.27 -4.53 -4.04
C LEU A 90 11.34 -4.45 -5.26
N ARG A 91 10.07 -4.84 -5.09
CA ARG A 91 9.08 -4.76 -6.15
C ARG A 91 8.99 -3.35 -6.73
N ASN A 92 9.18 -3.21 -8.05
CA ASN A 92 9.16 -1.92 -8.74
C ASN A 92 8.90 -2.11 -10.25
N PRO A 93 8.42 -1.05 -10.97
CA PRO A 93 8.06 -1.12 -12.39
C PRO A 93 9.28 -1.04 -13.34
N GLY A 94 10.50 -0.85 -12.83
CA GLY A 94 11.68 -0.56 -13.63
C GLY A 94 11.89 0.93 -13.89
N MET A 95 13.05 1.27 -14.41
CA MET A 95 13.50 2.65 -14.59
C MET A 95 12.63 3.45 -15.57
N GLU A 96 12.34 2.88 -16.73
CA GLU A 96 11.66 3.61 -17.81
C GLU A 96 10.25 4.04 -17.44
N GLU A 97 9.45 3.11 -16.91
CA GLU A 97 8.08 3.39 -16.47
C GLU A 97 8.09 4.39 -15.31
N ALA A 98 8.93 4.15 -14.29
CA ALA A 98 9.06 5.05 -13.16
C ALA A 98 9.47 6.48 -13.56
N LEU A 99 10.44 6.61 -14.46
CA LEU A 99 10.89 7.91 -14.96
C LEU A 99 9.80 8.66 -15.73
N SER A 100 9.02 7.94 -16.55
CA SER A 100 7.87 8.50 -17.26
C SER A 100 6.82 9.05 -16.30
N GLU A 101 6.45 8.25 -15.28
CA GLU A 101 5.51 8.68 -14.24
C GLU A 101 6.01 9.89 -13.45
N LEU A 102 7.29 9.91 -13.04
CA LEU A 102 7.85 11.00 -12.27
C LEU A 102 8.02 12.29 -13.09
N ARG A 103 8.32 12.20 -14.38
CA ARG A 103 8.32 13.36 -15.29
C ARG A 103 6.92 13.99 -15.39
N LEU A 104 5.90 13.16 -15.58
CA LEU A 104 4.52 13.64 -15.60
C LEU A 104 4.12 14.26 -14.25
N LEU A 105 4.54 13.66 -13.14
CA LEU A 105 4.29 14.18 -11.81
C LEU A 105 4.93 15.58 -11.62
N ARG A 106 6.20 15.73 -12.01
CA ARG A 106 6.92 17.00 -11.95
C ARG A 106 6.32 18.07 -12.83
N SER A 107 5.84 17.73 -14.03
CA SER A 107 5.20 18.70 -14.93
C SER A 107 3.92 19.32 -14.34
N LYS A 108 3.26 18.63 -13.39
CA LYS A 108 2.09 19.13 -12.68
C LYS A 108 2.43 20.03 -11.48
N GLY A 109 3.71 20.13 -11.13
CA GLY A 109 4.22 20.83 -9.96
C GLY A 109 4.04 20.03 -8.66
N LEU A 110 5.08 19.98 -7.84
CA LEU A 110 5.05 19.41 -6.49
C LEU A 110 5.36 20.50 -5.47
N ARG A 111 4.68 20.47 -4.34
CA ARG A 111 4.98 21.31 -3.17
C ARG A 111 6.17 20.75 -2.39
N CYS A 112 6.20 19.43 -2.21
CA CYS A 112 7.21 18.72 -1.46
C CYS A 112 8.50 18.52 -2.26
N LEU A 113 9.62 18.41 -1.54
CA LEU A 113 10.86 17.87 -2.12
C LEU A 113 10.66 16.40 -2.48
N LEU A 114 11.10 16.02 -3.66
CA LEU A 114 11.01 14.63 -4.15
C LEU A 114 12.34 13.91 -3.94
N ASN A 115 12.34 12.97 -2.99
CA ASN A 115 13.44 12.05 -2.74
C ASN A 115 13.21 10.76 -3.52
N VAL A 116 13.93 10.60 -4.63
CA VAL A 116 13.81 9.40 -5.49
C VAL A 116 14.77 8.33 -5.00
N SER A 117 14.20 7.21 -4.50
CA SER A 117 14.99 6.08 -4.04
C SER A 117 15.36 5.16 -5.21
N ILE A 118 16.64 4.78 -5.32
CA ILE A 118 17.17 3.87 -6.35
C ILE A 118 17.94 2.73 -5.70
N SER A 119 17.94 1.56 -6.32
CA SER A 119 18.62 0.36 -5.82
C SER A 119 19.20 -0.46 -6.96
N ALA A 120 20.44 -0.92 -6.81
CA ALA A 120 21.12 -1.76 -7.78
C ALA A 120 22.07 -2.75 -7.07
N SER A 121 22.65 -3.67 -7.84
CA SER A 121 23.62 -4.65 -7.33
C SER A 121 25.07 -4.29 -7.65
N ASN A 122 25.30 -3.31 -8.49
CA ASN A 122 26.62 -2.87 -8.97
C ASN A 122 26.65 -1.35 -9.19
N ALA A 123 27.86 -0.79 -9.30
CA ALA A 123 28.06 0.65 -9.44
C ALA A 123 27.55 1.19 -10.79
N GLU A 124 27.66 0.42 -11.86
CA GLU A 124 27.24 0.83 -13.22
C GLU A 124 25.72 1.07 -13.27
N ASP A 125 24.93 0.16 -12.70
CA ASP A 125 23.48 0.31 -12.60
C ASP A 125 23.09 1.51 -11.72
N PHE A 126 23.82 1.76 -10.60
CA PHE A 126 23.59 2.97 -9.80
C PHE A 126 23.88 4.25 -10.59
N VAL A 127 24.96 4.29 -11.38
CA VAL A 127 25.28 5.42 -12.26
C VAL A 127 24.18 5.60 -13.31
N THR A 128 23.72 4.51 -13.93
CA THR A 128 22.63 4.53 -14.92
C THR A 128 21.33 5.12 -14.31
N LEU A 129 20.93 4.62 -13.13
CA LEU A 129 19.74 5.10 -12.42
C LEU A 129 19.90 6.57 -11.98
N ALA A 130 21.05 6.94 -11.45
CA ALA A 130 21.32 8.33 -11.05
C ALA A 130 21.26 9.27 -12.25
N GLY A 131 21.84 8.90 -13.40
CA GLY A 131 21.75 9.64 -14.65
C GLY A 131 20.33 9.85 -15.13
N ALA A 132 19.48 8.81 -15.03
CA ALA A 132 18.09 8.89 -15.43
C ALA A 132 17.25 9.78 -14.50
N PHE A 133 17.39 9.60 -13.18
CA PHE A 133 16.49 10.23 -12.21
C PHE A 133 16.95 11.61 -11.70
N GLN A 134 18.23 12.02 -11.87
CA GLN A 134 18.71 13.35 -11.42
C GLN A 134 17.90 14.52 -11.98
N SER A 135 17.29 14.35 -13.15
CA SER A 135 16.46 15.38 -13.78
C SER A 135 15.07 15.52 -13.21
N VAL A 136 14.63 14.62 -12.32
CA VAL A 136 13.31 14.64 -11.67
C VAL A 136 13.39 14.64 -10.15
N ALA A 137 14.55 14.39 -9.56
CA ALA A 137 14.77 14.30 -8.14
C ALA A 137 15.35 15.59 -7.53
N ASP A 138 14.91 15.97 -6.32
CA ASP A 138 15.60 16.94 -5.48
C ASP A 138 16.68 16.22 -4.64
N ILE A 139 16.38 14.99 -4.25
CA ILE A 139 17.27 14.08 -3.51
C ILE A 139 17.27 12.73 -4.24
N LEU A 140 18.44 12.12 -4.40
CA LEU A 140 18.60 10.73 -4.82
C LEU A 140 19.01 9.89 -3.61
N GLU A 141 18.06 9.07 -3.10
CA GLU A 141 18.34 8.12 -2.03
C GLU A 141 18.94 6.84 -2.63
N LEU A 142 20.20 6.56 -2.29
CA LEU A 142 20.88 5.32 -2.71
C LEU A 142 20.59 4.21 -1.71
N ASN A 143 19.69 3.29 -2.04
CA ASN A 143 19.30 2.20 -1.14
C ASN A 143 20.38 1.11 -1.08
N PHE A 144 21.35 1.28 -0.22
CA PHE A 144 22.45 0.33 0.04
C PHE A 144 22.10 -0.74 1.07
N SER A 145 20.86 -0.79 1.55
CA SER A 145 20.51 -1.41 2.81
C SER A 145 19.41 -2.44 2.76
N CYS A 146 19.01 -2.95 1.57
CA CYS A 146 17.95 -3.95 1.50
C CYS A 146 18.47 -5.35 1.91
N PRO A 147 18.09 -5.89 3.09
CA PRO A 147 18.60 -7.17 3.58
C PRO A 147 17.98 -8.39 2.88
N HIS A 148 16.97 -8.18 1.99
CA HIS A 148 16.17 -9.24 1.37
C HIS A 148 16.40 -9.39 -0.12
N ALA A 149 17.27 -8.58 -0.69
CA ALA A 149 17.66 -8.72 -2.07
C ALA A 149 18.55 -9.93 -2.27
N ALA A 150 18.55 -10.49 -3.48
CA ALA A 150 19.48 -11.54 -3.86
C ALA A 150 20.93 -11.12 -3.53
N SER A 151 21.81 -12.09 -3.32
CA SER A 151 23.23 -11.87 -3.05
C SER A 151 23.78 -10.73 -3.94
N GLY A 152 24.26 -9.65 -3.33
CA GLY A 152 24.76 -8.46 -4.02
C GLY A 152 23.91 -7.19 -3.89
N TYR A 153 22.65 -7.28 -3.50
CA TYR A 153 21.81 -6.10 -3.25
C TYR A 153 21.89 -5.60 -1.81
N GLY A 154 22.02 -4.31 -1.63
CA GLY A 154 21.85 -3.57 -0.39
C GLY A 154 22.69 -4.03 0.80
N SER A 155 22.55 -5.26 1.27
CA SER A 155 23.20 -5.74 2.48
C SER A 155 24.73 -5.81 2.35
N SER A 156 25.28 -6.18 1.21
CA SER A 156 26.72 -6.21 0.99
C SER A 156 27.30 -4.80 0.77
N ILE A 157 26.60 -3.93 0.06
CA ILE A 157 27.05 -2.56 -0.23
C ILE A 157 27.06 -1.73 1.06
N GLY A 158 25.94 -1.71 1.78
CA GLY A 158 25.78 -0.92 3.01
C GLY A 158 26.51 -1.45 4.23
N CYS A 159 27.20 -2.59 4.15
CA CYS A 159 27.97 -3.17 5.25
C CYS A 159 29.48 -2.94 5.12
N ASP A 160 29.97 -2.45 4.00
CA ASP A 160 31.39 -2.20 3.74
C ASP A 160 31.64 -0.72 3.42
N PRO A 161 32.50 -0.02 4.21
CA PRO A 161 32.76 1.41 4.00
C PRO A 161 33.47 1.69 2.66
N ALA A 162 34.36 0.80 2.20
CA ALA A 162 35.08 1.01 0.95
C ALA A 162 34.14 0.83 -0.27
N ILE A 163 33.26 -0.18 -0.23
CA ILE A 163 32.26 -0.40 -1.27
C ILE A 163 31.26 0.76 -1.28
N THR A 164 30.78 1.20 -0.11
CA THR A 164 29.88 2.37 0.00
C THR A 164 30.51 3.62 -0.62
N ALA A 165 31.77 3.93 -0.26
CA ALA A 165 32.51 5.06 -0.79
C ALA A 165 32.71 4.95 -2.32
N MET A 166 33.07 3.78 -2.81
CA MET A 166 33.27 3.53 -4.24
C MET A 166 31.99 3.84 -5.06
N TYR A 167 30.82 3.43 -4.57
CA TYR A 167 29.54 3.65 -5.30
C TYR A 167 29.13 5.12 -5.27
N VAL A 168 29.29 5.79 -4.13
CA VAL A 168 29.03 7.24 -4.05
C VAL A 168 29.97 8.00 -5.00
N LYS A 169 31.27 7.67 -4.96
CA LYS A 169 32.27 8.30 -5.83
C LYS A 169 31.97 8.07 -7.31
N ALA A 170 31.59 6.86 -7.71
CA ALA A 170 31.26 6.55 -9.11
C ALA A 170 30.12 7.44 -9.64
N ILE A 171 29.08 7.71 -8.85
CA ILE A 171 27.98 8.62 -9.22
C ILE A 171 28.49 10.06 -9.31
N LYS A 172 29.29 10.52 -8.31
CA LYS A 172 29.84 11.89 -8.29
C LYS A 172 30.79 12.15 -9.44
N ASP A 173 31.63 11.20 -9.79
CA ASP A 173 32.57 11.30 -10.92
C ASP A 173 31.82 11.33 -12.27
N ALA A 174 30.73 10.52 -12.40
CA ALA A 174 29.92 10.50 -13.62
C ALA A 174 29.05 11.77 -13.79
N PHE A 175 28.61 12.39 -12.71
CA PHE A 175 27.72 13.55 -12.71
C PHE A 175 28.18 14.63 -11.73
N PRO A 176 29.32 15.32 -12.02
CA PRO A 176 29.87 16.36 -11.12
C PRO A 176 28.89 17.54 -10.93
N ASP A 177 28.07 17.85 -11.93
CA ASP A 177 27.08 18.93 -11.92
C ASP A 177 25.67 18.47 -11.50
N CYS A 178 25.53 17.27 -10.92
CA CYS A 178 24.26 16.75 -10.46
C CYS A 178 23.57 17.73 -9.48
N GLN A 179 22.39 18.21 -9.84
CA GLN A 179 21.60 19.14 -9.01
C GLN A 179 20.88 18.42 -7.86
N ALA A 180 20.59 17.13 -7.98
CA ALA A 180 20.04 16.37 -6.87
C ALA A 180 21.08 16.12 -5.77
N LEU A 181 20.64 16.18 -4.52
CA LEU A 181 21.45 15.78 -3.38
C LEU A 181 21.59 14.25 -3.33
N ILE A 182 22.78 13.73 -3.10
CA ILE A 182 23.05 12.28 -3.03
C ILE A 182 23.02 11.82 -1.58
N PHE A 183 22.02 11.00 -1.22
CA PHE A 183 21.79 10.49 0.14
C PHE A 183 21.87 8.95 0.18
N PRO A 184 22.99 8.35 0.57
CA PRO A 184 23.03 6.92 0.90
C PRO A 184 22.07 6.58 2.04
N LYS A 185 21.22 5.56 1.83
CA LYS A 185 20.38 4.99 2.88
C LYS A 185 21.04 3.77 3.50
N LEU A 186 21.35 3.88 4.80
CA LEU A 186 22.17 2.94 5.52
C LEU A 186 21.34 1.91 6.30
N THR A 187 21.92 0.72 6.45
CA THR A 187 21.36 -0.36 7.28
C THR A 187 21.90 -0.30 8.70
N PRO A 188 21.08 -0.59 9.73
CA PRO A 188 21.57 -0.74 11.09
C PRO A 188 22.26 -2.09 11.35
N ASN A 189 22.26 -3.00 10.37
CA ASN A 189 22.74 -4.38 10.50
C ASN A 189 24.25 -4.46 10.26
N VAL A 190 25.01 -3.56 10.89
CA VAL A 190 26.46 -3.41 10.81
C VAL A 190 27.05 -3.18 12.20
N GLU A 191 28.34 -3.43 12.36
CA GLU A 191 29.03 -3.22 13.63
C GLU A 191 29.09 -1.72 13.99
N ASP A 192 29.52 -0.89 13.06
CA ASP A 192 29.57 0.56 13.22
C ASP A 192 29.05 1.31 11.98
N ILE A 193 27.82 1.81 12.09
CA ILE A 193 27.17 2.60 11.03
C ILE A 193 27.82 3.97 10.83
N GLY A 194 28.51 4.52 11.86
CA GLY A 194 29.21 5.79 11.77
C GLY A 194 30.39 5.73 10.80
N ILE A 195 31.14 4.63 10.79
CA ILE A 195 32.26 4.42 9.85
C ILE A 195 31.73 4.41 8.41
N ILE A 196 30.61 3.70 8.16
CA ILE A 196 29.98 3.63 6.84
C ILE A 196 29.51 5.04 6.38
N ALA A 197 28.84 5.77 7.29
CA ALA A 197 28.37 7.14 7.01
C ALA A 197 29.52 8.09 6.70
N LYS A 198 30.60 8.04 7.48
CA LYS A 198 31.79 8.85 7.27
C LYS A 198 32.44 8.58 5.91
N ALA A 199 32.60 7.30 5.56
CA ALA A 199 33.14 6.90 4.25
C ALA A 199 32.27 7.41 3.08
N ALA A 200 30.95 7.34 3.20
CA ALA A 200 30.03 7.89 2.20
C ALA A 200 30.19 9.40 2.03
N VAL A 201 30.27 10.16 3.14
CA VAL A 201 30.43 11.61 3.13
C VAL A 201 31.80 12.03 2.57
N ASP A 202 32.86 11.34 2.96
CA ASP A 202 34.21 11.58 2.43
C ASP A 202 34.31 11.30 0.92
N ALA A 203 33.46 10.39 0.40
CA ALA A 203 33.32 10.11 -1.02
C ALA A 203 32.42 11.14 -1.76
N GLY A 204 31.83 12.12 -1.06
CA GLY A 204 31.05 13.20 -1.62
C GLY A 204 29.53 13.08 -1.47
N ALA A 205 29.02 12.20 -0.60
CA ALA A 205 27.60 12.21 -0.29
C ALA A 205 27.16 13.55 0.33
N ASP A 206 26.01 14.07 -0.08
CA ASP A 206 25.49 15.37 0.34
C ASP A 206 24.71 15.27 1.67
N GLY A 207 24.26 14.07 2.07
CA GLY A 207 23.54 13.76 3.30
C GLY A 207 23.40 12.26 3.50
N ILE A 208 22.70 11.84 4.56
CA ILE A 208 22.50 10.44 4.94
C ILE A 208 21.01 10.18 5.24
N SER A 209 20.48 9.05 4.76
CA SER A 209 19.20 8.48 5.23
C SER A 209 19.47 7.28 6.15
N ALA A 210 18.86 7.21 7.33
CA ALA A 210 18.99 6.11 8.27
C ALA A 210 17.76 6.00 9.19
N ILE A 211 17.28 4.80 9.46
CA ILE A 211 17.79 3.47 9.11
C ILE A 211 16.80 2.73 8.19
N ASN A 212 17.29 1.73 7.48
CA ASN A 212 16.43 0.72 6.91
C ASN A 212 16.00 -0.28 8.01
N THR A 213 15.35 -1.37 7.65
CA THR A 213 14.83 -2.37 8.57
C THR A 213 15.94 -3.12 9.31
N VAL A 214 15.64 -3.58 10.53
CA VAL A 214 16.52 -4.40 11.37
C VAL A 214 16.29 -5.88 11.05
N GLY A 215 17.32 -6.68 10.95
CA GLY A 215 17.20 -8.12 10.71
C GLY A 215 18.33 -8.70 9.86
N PRO A 216 18.12 -9.83 9.20
CA PRO A 216 16.83 -10.52 8.93
C PRO A 216 16.34 -11.44 10.07
N VAL A 217 14.99 -11.57 10.20
CA VAL A 217 14.33 -12.42 11.21
C VAL A 217 13.24 -13.26 10.56
N VAL A 218 13.00 -14.48 11.06
CA VAL A 218 11.86 -15.33 10.66
C VAL A 218 10.64 -15.00 11.51
N TYR A 219 9.52 -14.76 10.86
CA TYR A 219 8.23 -14.45 11.50
C TYR A 219 7.31 -15.65 11.42
N ARG A 220 6.73 -16.02 12.57
CA ARG A 220 5.86 -17.18 12.69
C ARG A 220 4.48 -16.76 13.20
N GLU A 221 3.48 -17.42 12.66
CA GLU A 221 2.10 -17.31 13.11
C GLU A 221 1.96 -18.00 14.49
N PRO A 222 1.30 -17.34 15.48
CA PRO A 222 1.29 -17.84 16.86
C PRO A 222 0.53 -19.15 17.10
N LEU A 223 -0.54 -19.45 16.32
CA LEU A 223 -1.40 -20.61 16.54
C LEU A 223 -0.79 -21.91 16.03
N GLY A 224 -0.28 -21.91 14.81
CA GLY A 224 0.27 -23.09 14.13
C GLY A 224 1.79 -23.07 13.95
N ASN A 225 2.49 -22.01 14.42
CA ASN A 225 3.94 -21.82 14.27
C ASN A 225 4.43 -21.83 12.81
N GLN A 226 3.52 -21.51 11.86
CA GLN A 226 3.85 -21.47 10.43
C GLN A 226 4.66 -20.22 10.08
N ILE A 227 5.61 -20.36 9.13
CA ILE A 227 6.40 -19.23 8.63
C ILE A 227 5.49 -18.37 7.74
N ILE A 228 5.34 -17.08 8.10
CA ILE A 228 4.41 -16.19 7.41
C ILE A 228 4.99 -15.70 6.08
N LEU A 229 6.19 -15.07 6.10
CA LEU A 229 6.74 -14.43 4.91
C LEU A 229 7.21 -15.45 3.88
N GLN A 230 6.93 -15.18 2.60
CA GLN A 230 7.25 -16.07 1.48
C GLN A 230 8.39 -15.49 0.63
N ASN A 231 9.59 -16.09 0.74
CA ASN A 231 10.76 -15.71 -0.05
C ASN A 231 11.80 -16.83 -0.17
N LYS A 232 12.79 -16.61 -1.04
CA LYS A 232 13.91 -17.56 -1.24
C LYS A 232 14.90 -17.62 -0.06
N LEU A 233 14.72 -16.79 0.97
CA LEU A 233 15.59 -16.70 2.16
C LEU A 233 14.99 -17.45 3.36
N GLY A 234 14.14 -18.44 3.14
CA GLY A 234 13.53 -19.24 4.20
C GLY A 234 12.58 -18.45 5.10
N GLY A 235 11.85 -17.49 4.52
CA GLY A 235 10.88 -16.67 5.26
C GLY A 235 11.49 -15.58 6.13
N LYS A 236 12.78 -15.28 5.97
CA LYS A 236 13.45 -14.20 6.70
C LYS A 236 12.99 -12.83 6.17
N GLY A 237 12.76 -11.88 7.08
CA GLY A 237 12.32 -10.52 6.76
C GLY A 237 12.93 -9.46 7.66
N GLY A 238 12.78 -8.18 7.32
CA GLY A 238 13.24 -7.05 8.13
C GLY A 238 12.18 -6.60 9.12
N LYS A 239 12.62 -6.17 10.31
CA LYS A 239 11.79 -5.51 11.31
C LYS A 239 11.58 -4.04 10.98
N SER A 240 10.36 -3.55 11.14
CA SER A 240 10.01 -2.13 11.08
C SER A 240 8.93 -1.80 12.12
N GLY A 241 8.69 -0.52 12.37
CA GLY A 241 7.74 -0.08 13.38
C GLY A 241 8.35 0.15 14.75
N ARG A 242 7.52 0.15 15.79
CA ARG A 242 7.90 0.57 17.16
C ARG A 242 9.13 -0.13 17.73
N TRP A 243 9.28 -1.42 17.49
CA TRP A 243 10.38 -2.22 18.08
C TRP A 243 11.77 -1.90 17.52
N ILE A 244 11.90 -1.10 16.46
CA ILE A 244 13.22 -0.67 15.97
C ILE A 244 13.62 0.73 16.43
N LYS A 245 12.80 1.44 17.21
CA LYS A 245 13.06 2.83 17.63
C LYS A 245 14.43 2.99 18.26
N GLN A 246 14.79 2.15 19.24
CA GLN A 246 16.05 2.27 19.94
C GLN A 246 17.27 2.01 19.02
N HIS A 247 17.13 1.10 18.05
CA HIS A 247 18.16 0.87 17.04
C HIS A 247 18.32 2.12 16.14
N ALA A 248 17.20 2.73 15.75
CA ALA A 248 17.21 3.93 14.92
C ALA A 248 17.87 5.12 15.64
N LEU A 249 17.49 5.40 16.88
CA LEU A 249 18.06 6.48 17.69
C LEU A 249 19.57 6.29 17.89
N GLY A 250 20.00 5.06 18.27
CA GLY A 250 21.41 4.75 18.43
C GLY A 250 22.22 4.87 17.14
N ALA A 251 21.65 4.48 16.02
CA ALA A 251 22.29 4.59 14.70
C ALA A 251 22.42 6.06 14.26
N VAL A 252 21.34 6.84 14.33
CA VAL A 252 21.35 8.28 13.95
C VAL A 252 22.34 9.05 14.81
N LYS A 253 22.41 8.77 16.12
CA LYS A 253 23.38 9.41 17.01
C LYS A 253 24.83 9.13 16.57
N ARG A 254 25.18 7.87 16.31
CA ARG A 254 26.53 7.49 15.83
C ARG A 254 26.86 8.11 14.47
N ILE A 255 25.87 8.17 13.56
CA ILE A 255 26.05 8.86 12.27
C ILE A 255 26.36 10.32 12.52
N ARG A 256 25.57 11.03 13.33
CA ARG A 256 25.76 12.47 13.63
C ARG A 256 27.14 12.73 14.23
N GLU A 257 27.57 11.90 15.17
CA GLU A 257 28.91 11.97 15.78
C GLU A 257 30.02 11.81 14.74
N ALA A 258 29.83 10.93 13.76
CA ALA A 258 30.84 10.64 12.72
C ALA A 258 30.90 11.70 11.61
N VAL A 259 29.74 12.27 11.17
CA VAL A 259 29.70 13.16 10.01
C VAL A 259 29.64 14.65 10.38
N GLY A 260 29.39 14.99 11.65
CA GLY A 260 29.29 16.36 12.14
C GLY A 260 28.00 17.08 11.78
N PRO A 261 27.82 18.34 12.21
CA PRO A 261 26.54 19.06 12.09
C PRO A 261 26.22 19.57 10.68
N GLY A 262 27.21 19.66 9.78
CA GLY A 262 27.06 20.21 8.43
C GLY A 262 26.50 19.23 7.36
N ILE A 263 26.15 18.01 7.76
CA ILE A 263 25.62 16.97 6.87
C ILE A 263 24.17 16.69 7.27
N PRO A 264 23.16 16.94 6.41
CA PRO A 264 21.77 16.67 6.73
C PRO A 264 21.50 15.16 6.87
N ILE A 265 20.70 14.78 7.87
CA ILE A 265 20.32 13.41 8.17
C ILE A 265 18.80 13.28 8.13
N ILE A 266 18.27 12.40 7.26
CA ILE A 266 16.88 11.93 7.33
C ILE A 266 16.86 10.72 8.26
N GLY A 267 16.42 10.94 9.52
CA GLY A 267 16.32 9.90 10.53
C GLY A 267 14.96 9.22 10.51
N MET A 268 14.91 7.89 10.52
CA MET A 268 13.66 7.13 10.49
C MET A 268 13.76 5.81 11.25
N GLY A 269 12.61 5.34 11.75
CA GLY A 269 12.46 4.05 12.44
C GLY A 269 11.74 4.18 13.78
N GLY A 270 10.52 3.65 13.86
CA GLY A 270 9.71 3.61 15.07
C GLY A 270 9.03 4.91 15.45
N ILE A 271 8.84 5.84 14.52
CA ILE A 271 8.12 7.10 14.76
C ILE A 271 6.60 6.84 14.73
N THR A 272 5.93 7.10 15.85
CA THR A 272 4.48 6.90 16.02
C THR A 272 3.78 8.06 16.71
N ASP A 273 4.50 8.81 17.56
CA ASP A 273 3.98 9.98 18.26
C ASP A 273 5.00 11.13 18.28
N ALA A 274 4.63 12.23 18.88
CA ALA A 274 5.47 13.43 18.90
C ALA A 274 6.71 13.27 19.78
N SER A 275 6.66 12.44 20.82
CA SER A 275 7.84 12.17 21.64
C SER A 275 8.90 11.40 20.85
N ASP A 276 8.49 10.52 19.91
CA ASP A 276 9.40 9.84 18.99
C ASP A 276 10.11 10.83 18.06
N ILE A 277 9.40 11.88 17.60
CA ILE A 277 9.98 12.95 16.78
C ILE A 277 11.06 13.70 17.59
N VAL A 278 10.74 14.10 18.83
CA VAL A 278 11.70 14.78 19.72
C VAL A 278 12.95 13.92 19.96
N ASP A 279 12.78 12.63 20.22
CA ASP A 279 13.89 11.70 20.44
C ASP A 279 14.78 11.57 19.19
N MET A 280 14.16 11.48 18.00
CA MET A 280 14.89 11.36 16.72
C MET A 280 15.69 12.64 16.42
N LEU A 281 15.11 13.83 16.66
CA LEU A 281 15.81 15.11 16.51
C LEU A 281 16.96 15.24 17.52
N LYS A 282 16.74 14.85 18.80
CA LYS A 282 17.80 14.81 19.83
C LYS A 282 18.93 13.83 19.48
N ALA A 283 18.63 12.73 18.77
CA ALA A 283 19.63 11.82 18.25
C ALA A 283 20.47 12.45 17.12
N GLY A 284 20.04 13.57 16.54
CA GLY A 284 20.79 14.32 15.54
C GLY A 284 20.20 14.30 14.13
N ALA A 285 18.96 13.83 13.94
CA ALA A 285 18.27 13.97 12.65
C ALA A 285 17.92 15.43 12.37
N ASP A 286 17.93 15.81 11.09
CA ASP A 286 17.41 17.09 10.60
C ASP A 286 15.97 16.95 10.09
N VAL A 287 15.67 15.82 9.46
CA VAL A 287 14.35 15.46 8.94
C VAL A 287 13.90 14.15 9.56
N VAL A 288 12.62 14.03 9.91
CA VAL A 288 12.06 12.83 10.54
C VAL A 288 11.18 12.05 9.57
N GLY A 289 11.61 10.82 9.24
CA GLY A 289 10.91 9.93 8.35
C GLY A 289 9.84 9.10 9.07
N ILE A 290 8.59 9.22 8.63
CA ILE A 290 7.44 8.43 9.11
C ILE A 290 7.16 7.31 8.11
N GLY A 291 7.24 6.07 8.57
CA GLY A 291 7.05 4.88 7.72
C GLY A 291 5.81 4.08 8.13
N SER A 292 6.04 2.96 8.79
CA SER A 292 5.00 1.97 9.14
C SER A 292 3.81 2.53 9.93
N ALA A 293 3.93 3.69 10.56
CA ALA A 293 2.81 4.37 11.21
C ALA A 293 1.67 4.69 10.22
N PHE A 294 1.96 4.99 8.96
CA PHE A 294 0.94 5.17 7.93
C PHE A 294 0.09 3.92 7.68
N GLY A 295 0.61 2.72 7.94
CA GLY A 295 -0.17 1.48 7.89
C GLY A 295 -1.12 1.29 9.09
N LYS A 296 -1.00 2.11 10.13
CA LYS A 296 -1.87 2.14 11.32
C LYS A 296 -2.85 3.31 11.31
N VAL A 297 -2.76 4.17 10.31
CA VAL A 297 -3.62 5.35 10.14
C VAL A 297 -4.37 5.21 8.82
N PRO A 298 -5.71 5.19 8.80
CA PRO A 298 -6.46 5.22 7.55
C PRO A 298 -6.06 6.41 6.67
N GLN A 299 -5.97 6.20 5.35
CA GLN A 299 -5.51 7.22 4.40
C GLN A 299 -6.23 8.56 4.56
N VAL A 300 -7.53 8.53 4.80
CA VAL A 300 -8.37 9.72 5.02
C VAL A 300 -7.91 10.58 6.22
N HIS A 301 -7.15 10.01 7.13
CA HIS A 301 -6.66 10.66 8.35
C HIS A 301 -5.16 10.99 8.33
N TRP A 302 -4.43 10.72 7.23
CA TRP A 302 -2.98 11.00 7.17
C TRP A 302 -2.65 12.46 7.46
N ASP A 303 -3.41 13.41 6.91
CA ASP A 303 -3.21 14.84 7.19
C ASP A 303 -3.52 15.19 8.65
N SER A 304 -4.64 14.72 9.18
CA SER A 304 -5.02 14.97 10.58
C SER A 304 -4.02 14.38 11.56
N TYR A 305 -3.53 13.17 11.27
CA TYR A 305 -2.51 12.50 12.08
C TYR A 305 -1.20 13.29 12.10
N THR A 306 -0.68 13.69 10.93
CA THR A 306 0.59 14.43 10.86
C THR A 306 0.48 15.84 11.44
N LYS A 307 -0.68 16.50 11.31
CA LYS A 307 -0.96 17.77 11.99
C LYS A 307 -1.01 17.61 13.51
N ALA A 308 -1.62 16.53 14.01
CA ALA A 308 -1.63 16.22 15.44
C ALA A 308 -0.21 15.98 15.97
N LEU A 309 0.64 15.24 15.25
CA LEU A 309 2.06 15.07 15.60
C LEU A 309 2.78 16.41 15.75
N LEU A 310 2.60 17.36 14.82
CA LEU A 310 3.22 18.67 14.89
C LEU A 310 2.63 19.54 16.03
N SER A 311 1.34 19.42 16.30
CA SER A 311 0.71 20.10 17.44
C SER A 311 1.25 19.60 18.77
N ASP A 312 1.30 18.27 18.94
CA ASP A 312 1.82 17.62 20.15
C ASP A 312 3.31 17.93 20.35
N PHE A 313 4.10 17.92 19.25
CA PHE A 313 5.50 18.32 19.27
C PHE A 313 5.70 19.73 19.87
N ARG A 314 4.91 20.70 19.42
CA ARG A 314 4.97 22.08 19.97
C ARG A 314 4.67 22.14 21.47
N VAL A 315 3.80 21.26 21.96
CA VAL A 315 3.51 21.15 23.40
C VAL A 315 4.72 20.62 24.16
N ILE A 316 5.32 19.53 23.67
CA ILE A 316 6.46 18.86 24.32
C ILE A 316 7.68 19.77 24.43
N ILE A 317 8.03 20.52 23.37
CA ILE A 317 9.21 21.40 23.39
C ILE A 317 9.07 22.59 24.36
N THR A 318 7.85 22.88 24.83
CA THR A 318 7.63 23.87 25.92
C THR A 318 7.74 23.24 27.31
N GLY A 319 8.19 21.99 27.44
CA GLY A 319 8.37 21.28 28.71
C GLY A 319 7.09 20.65 29.28
N LYS A 320 6.02 20.56 28.49
CA LYS A 320 4.78 19.90 28.89
C LYS A 320 4.79 18.41 28.46
N GLU A 321 3.93 17.62 29.10
CA GLU A 321 3.73 16.22 28.71
C GLU A 321 3.12 16.12 27.31
N ASP A 322 3.45 15.01 26.62
CA ASP A 322 2.90 14.66 25.30
C ASP A 322 1.39 14.41 25.42
N PRO A 323 0.53 15.22 24.80
CA PRO A 323 -0.92 15.03 24.85
C PRO A 323 -1.37 13.82 24.02
N ARG A 324 -0.48 13.28 23.17
CA ARG A 324 -0.75 12.10 22.29
C ARG A 324 -2.03 12.20 21.48
N SER A 325 -2.39 13.40 21.03
CA SER A 325 -3.61 13.63 20.26
C SER A 325 -3.62 12.87 18.93
N CYS A 326 -2.43 12.52 18.41
CA CYS A 326 -2.28 11.70 17.21
C CYS A 326 -2.89 10.29 17.34
N TYR A 327 -3.02 9.75 18.56
CA TYR A 327 -3.66 8.45 18.79
C TYR A 327 -5.18 8.43 18.55
N THR A 328 -5.82 9.59 18.39
CA THR A 328 -7.18 9.68 17.87
C THR A 328 -7.31 9.06 16.46
N TYR A 329 -6.23 9.07 15.69
CA TYR A 329 -6.18 8.59 14.31
C TYR A 329 -5.42 7.27 14.16
N TYR A 330 -4.56 6.93 15.12
CA TYR A 330 -3.68 5.77 15.08
C TYR A 330 -4.37 4.53 15.68
N GLN A 331 -4.40 3.43 14.92
CA GLN A 331 -5.01 2.16 15.35
C GLN A 331 -4.01 1.37 16.22
N ASP A 332 -4.08 1.53 17.53
CA ASP A 332 -3.17 0.90 18.48
C ASP A 332 -3.61 -0.53 18.90
N TYR A 333 -3.97 -1.33 17.89
CA TYR A 333 -4.27 -2.75 18.02
C TYR A 333 -3.78 -3.51 16.76
N PRO A 334 -3.49 -4.82 16.85
CA PRO A 334 -3.05 -5.59 15.69
C PRO A 334 -4.13 -5.60 14.58
N THR A 335 -3.72 -5.26 13.34
CA THR A 335 -4.61 -5.19 12.17
C THR A 335 -4.37 -6.32 11.17
N MET A 336 -3.33 -7.14 11.38
CA MET A 336 -2.96 -8.24 10.49
C MET A 336 -2.93 -9.59 11.25
N HIS A 337 -3.81 -9.77 12.22
CA HIS A 337 -3.92 -11.01 12.98
C HIS A 337 -4.55 -12.13 12.14
N TYR A 338 -3.97 -13.34 12.20
CA TYR A 338 -4.52 -14.53 11.56
C TYR A 338 -5.45 -15.29 12.50
N GLU A 339 -6.58 -15.75 11.98
CA GLU A 339 -7.52 -16.69 12.59
C GLU A 339 -7.38 -18.04 11.87
N GLU A 340 -7.27 -19.15 12.62
CA GLU A 340 -7.25 -20.50 12.03
C GLU A 340 -8.68 -20.97 11.78
N HIS A 341 -8.94 -21.47 10.59
CA HIS A 341 -10.18 -22.09 10.17
C HIS A 341 -9.93 -23.47 9.57
N ARG A 342 -11.00 -24.30 9.55
CA ARG A 342 -11.00 -25.58 8.87
C ARG A 342 -11.96 -25.57 7.70
N VAL A 343 -11.56 -26.23 6.63
CA VAL A 343 -12.44 -26.45 5.49
C VAL A 343 -13.56 -27.41 5.91
N VAL A 344 -14.81 -27.02 5.71
CA VAL A 344 -15.99 -27.87 5.86
C VAL A 344 -16.28 -28.59 4.56
N SER A 345 -16.31 -27.85 3.45
CA SER A 345 -16.52 -28.42 2.12
C SER A 345 -15.92 -27.55 1.02
N VAL A 346 -15.58 -28.20 -0.09
CA VAL A 346 -15.27 -27.59 -1.38
C VAL A 346 -16.19 -28.22 -2.42
N SER A 347 -17.17 -27.46 -2.91
CA SER A 347 -18.16 -27.94 -3.86
C SER A 347 -17.95 -27.26 -5.22
N MET A 348 -17.59 -28.03 -6.22
CA MET A 348 -17.43 -27.49 -7.58
C MET A 348 -18.78 -27.08 -8.15
N HIS A 349 -18.87 -25.84 -8.58
CA HIS A 349 -20.03 -25.29 -9.28
C HIS A 349 -19.93 -25.52 -10.78
N ASP A 350 -18.76 -25.31 -11.36
CA ASP A 350 -18.38 -25.66 -12.72
C ASP A 350 -16.92 -26.18 -12.73
N LYS A 351 -16.33 -26.37 -13.92
CA LYS A 351 -14.95 -26.89 -14.05
C LYS A 351 -13.88 -26.04 -13.38
N ASP A 352 -14.13 -24.75 -13.20
CA ASP A 352 -13.15 -23.76 -12.72
C ASP A 352 -13.63 -22.99 -11.49
N THR A 353 -14.89 -23.12 -11.09
CA THR A 353 -15.48 -22.34 -9.98
C THR A 353 -15.96 -23.28 -8.87
N ALA A 354 -15.63 -22.97 -7.64
CA ALA A 354 -16.09 -23.70 -6.47
C ALA A 354 -16.69 -22.77 -5.42
N VAL A 355 -17.58 -23.33 -4.60
CA VAL A 355 -18.03 -22.75 -3.33
C VAL A 355 -17.26 -23.45 -2.23
N ILE A 356 -16.54 -22.67 -1.42
CA ILE A 356 -15.74 -23.14 -0.30
C ILE A 356 -16.43 -22.69 1.00
N VAL A 357 -16.69 -23.65 1.88
CA VAL A 357 -17.25 -23.38 3.21
C VAL A 357 -16.20 -23.68 4.26
N LEU A 358 -15.97 -22.71 5.13
CA LEU A 358 -15.11 -22.84 6.30
C LEU A 358 -15.96 -22.96 7.56
N ASP A 359 -15.38 -23.52 8.61
CA ASP A 359 -15.99 -23.54 9.93
C ASP A 359 -16.09 -22.13 10.53
N GLY A 360 -16.96 -22.00 11.54
CA GLY A 360 -17.18 -20.74 12.22
C GLY A 360 -18.05 -19.75 11.43
N LYS A 361 -18.09 -18.54 11.93
CA LYS A 361 -18.82 -17.41 11.34
C LYS A 361 -18.00 -16.13 11.45
N LYS A 362 -18.15 -15.24 10.49
CA LYS A 362 -17.52 -13.93 10.54
C LYS A 362 -18.51 -12.86 10.07
N PRO A 363 -19.06 -12.06 11.00
CA PRO A 363 -19.88 -10.91 10.63
C PRO A 363 -19.06 -9.94 9.77
N PHE A 364 -19.63 -9.50 8.67
CA PHE A 364 -19.02 -8.53 7.76
C PHE A 364 -20.08 -7.67 7.09
N GLU A 365 -19.67 -6.55 6.53
CA GLU A 365 -20.53 -5.72 5.72
C GLU A 365 -20.14 -5.78 4.24
N ALA A 366 -21.12 -5.53 3.35
CA ALA A 366 -20.91 -5.55 1.90
C ALA A 366 -19.74 -4.66 1.48
N GLY A 367 -18.86 -5.19 0.63
CA GLY A 367 -17.65 -4.52 0.15
C GLY A 367 -16.41 -4.75 1.02
N GLN A 368 -16.56 -5.32 2.21
CA GLN A 368 -15.41 -5.78 2.99
C GLN A 368 -14.89 -7.12 2.47
N PHE A 369 -13.59 -7.36 2.67
CA PHE A 369 -12.92 -8.59 2.24
C PHE A 369 -11.91 -9.07 3.28
N VAL A 370 -11.44 -10.29 3.13
CA VAL A 370 -10.42 -10.93 3.95
C VAL A 370 -9.30 -11.45 3.07
N PHE A 371 -8.15 -11.73 3.67
CA PHE A 371 -7.14 -12.55 3.03
C PHE A 371 -7.27 -13.99 3.50
N LEU A 372 -7.22 -14.92 2.56
CA LEU A 372 -7.04 -16.34 2.83
C LEU A 372 -5.56 -16.69 2.61
N TRP A 373 -4.95 -17.37 3.57
CA TRP A 373 -3.56 -17.79 3.54
C TRP A 373 -3.45 -19.31 3.70
N ILE A 374 -2.72 -19.93 2.79
CA ILE A 374 -2.30 -21.33 2.88
C ILE A 374 -0.78 -21.29 3.04
N PRO A 375 -0.22 -21.76 4.18
CA PRO A 375 1.23 -21.80 4.41
C PRO A 375 1.97 -22.44 3.24
N GLU A 376 3.14 -21.91 2.90
CA GLU A 376 4.00 -22.32 1.77
C GLU A 376 3.42 -22.10 0.37
N VAL A 377 2.10 -21.95 0.24
CA VAL A 377 1.41 -21.69 -1.03
C VAL A 377 1.29 -20.21 -1.32
N GLY A 378 0.81 -19.41 -0.36
CA GLY A 378 0.64 -17.96 -0.51
C GLY A 378 -0.61 -17.42 0.16
N GLU A 379 -0.90 -16.16 -0.12
CA GLU A 379 -2.05 -15.43 0.42
C GLU A 379 -2.73 -14.59 -0.67
N LYS A 380 -4.06 -14.54 -0.66
CA LYS A 380 -4.83 -13.71 -1.60
C LYS A 380 -6.09 -13.13 -0.94
N PRO A 381 -6.56 -11.95 -1.40
CA PRO A 381 -7.81 -11.34 -0.94
C PRO A 381 -9.03 -12.05 -1.55
N PHE A 382 -10.08 -12.20 -0.73
CA PHE A 382 -11.37 -12.74 -1.15
C PHE A 382 -12.53 -12.00 -0.48
N SER A 383 -13.57 -11.73 -1.26
CA SER A 383 -14.85 -11.28 -0.71
C SER A 383 -15.56 -12.44 -0.02
N ILE A 384 -16.17 -12.17 1.13
CA ILE A 384 -17.01 -13.15 1.83
C ILE A 384 -18.38 -13.15 1.15
N ALA A 385 -18.86 -14.33 0.77
CA ALA A 385 -20.20 -14.49 0.18
C ALA A 385 -21.29 -14.59 1.25
N LEU A 386 -21.09 -15.44 2.26
CA LEU A 386 -22.00 -15.62 3.38
C LEU A 386 -21.20 -15.62 4.70
N SER A 387 -21.79 -15.04 5.76
CA SER A 387 -21.15 -14.94 7.08
C SER A 387 -21.30 -16.18 7.96
N ASP A 388 -22.37 -16.96 7.74
CA ASP A 388 -22.73 -18.14 8.53
C ASP A 388 -23.52 -19.14 7.64
N PRO A 389 -22.94 -20.30 7.27
CA PRO A 389 -21.52 -20.63 7.43
C PRO A 389 -20.61 -19.71 6.60
N LEU A 390 -19.37 -19.55 7.05
CA LEU A 390 -18.39 -18.69 6.37
C LEU A 390 -18.08 -19.24 4.98
N THR A 391 -18.55 -18.55 3.92
CA THR A 391 -18.58 -19.05 2.56
C THR A 391 -17.87 -18.14 1.58
N PHE A 392 -17.12 -18.74 0.66
CA PHE A 392 -16.39 -18.06 -0.42
C PHE A 392 -16.74 -18.68 -1.78
N VAL A 393 -16.76 -17.82 -2.83
CA VAL A 393 -16.84 -18.27 -4.23
C VAL A 393 -15.48 -18.06 -4.86
N VAL A 394 -14.84 -19.12 -5.32
CA VAL A 394 -13.46 -19.11 -5.82
C VAL A 394 -13.41 -19.63 -7.24
N LYS A 395 -12.78 -18.88 -8.15
CA LYS A 395 -12.47 -19.32 -9.52
C LYS A 395 -11.00 -19.67 -9.65
N ARG A 396 -10.70 -20.76 -10.32
CA ARG A 396 -9.35 -21.17 -10.71
C ARG A 396 -8.68 -20.11 -11.57
N ARG A 397 -7.55 -19.57 -11.12
CA ARG A 397 -6.80 -18.53 -11.84
C ARG A 397 -5.28 -18.68 -11.75
N GLY A 398 -4.80 -19.63 -10.95
CA GLY A 398 -3.38 -19.86 -10.77
C GLY A 398 -3.07 -20.65 -9.50
N PRO A 399 -1.79 -20.82 -9.14
CA PRO A 399 -1.35 -21.80 -8.14
C PRO A 399 -2.05 -21.69 -6.78
N PHE A 400 -2.36 -20.47 -6.31
CA PHE A 400 -3.05 -20.29 -5.03
C PHE A 400 -4.50 -20.77 -5.08
N THR A 401 -5.25 -20.39 -6.11
CA THR A 401 -6.64 -20.84 -6.27
C THR A 401 -6.70 -22.32 -6.62
N ASP A 402 -5.72 -22.87 -7.33
CA ASP A 402 -5.60 -24.33 -7.54
C ASP A 402 -5.47 -25.06 -6.20
N ALA A 403 -4.62 -24.57 -5.31
CA ALA A 403 -4.47 -25.14 -3.98
C ALA A 403 -5.76 -25.03 -3.17
N LEU A 404 -6.47 -23.88 -3.22
CA LEU A 404 -7.76 -23.69 -2.55
C LEU A 404 -8.82 -24.72 -3.03
N LEU A 405 -8.94 -24.92 -4.33
CA LEU A 405 -9.93 -25.85 -4.91
C LEU A 405 -9.60 -27.32 -4.62
N ASN A 406 -8.36 -27.65 -4.27
CA ASN A 406 -7.91 -28.99 -3.92
C ASN A 406 -7.92 -29.27 -2.42
N LEU A 407 -8.31 -28.30 -1.58
CA LEU A 407 -8.44 -28.52 -0.14
C LEU A 407 -9.50 -29.58 0.16
N GLN A 408 -9.23 -30.39 1.18
CA GLN A 408 -10.15 -31.42 1.67
C GLN A 408 -10.81 -30.97 2.97
N PRO A 409 -11.97 -31.51 3.35
CA PRO A 409 -12.54 -31.30 4.67
C PRO A 409 -11.51 -31.49 5.78
N HIS A 410 -11.57 -30.64 6.79
CA HIS A 410 -10.64 -30.56 7.92
C HIS A 410 -9.24 -30.02 7.61
N ASN A 411 -8.87 -29.72 6.36
CA ASN A 411 -7.63 -28.98 6.08
C ASN A 411 -7.66 -27.61 6.77
N ARG A 412 -6.49 -27.17 7.24
CA ARG A 412 -6.31 -25.85 7.89
C ARG A 412 -6.12 -24.78 6.83
N ILE A 413 -6.72 -23.64 7.08
CA ILE A 413 -6.52 -22.40 6.33
C ILE A 413 -6.52 -21.24 7.32
N TYR A 414 -5.79 -20.19 7.02
CA TYR A 414 -5.72 -19.00 7.87
C TYR A 414 -6.40 -17.84 7.18
N LEU A 415 -7.07 -17.01 7.98
CA LEU A 415 -7.79 -15.85 7.52
C LEU A 415 -7.37 -14.63 8.32
N ARG A 416 -7.14 -13.49 7.66
CA ARG A 416 -6.95 -12.20 8.33
C ARG A 416 -7.83 -11.11 7.72
N GLY A 417 -8.19 -10.13 8.50
CA GLY A 417 -9.12 -9.04 8.15
C GLY A 417 -10.33 -9.09 9.07
N LEU A 418 -11.24 -8.17 8.88
CA LEU A 418 -11.80 -7.54 7.67
C LEU A 418 -11.02 -6.31 7.23
N TYR A 419 -10.96 -6.09 5.91
CA TYR A 419 -10.41 -4.90 5.26
C TYR A 419 -11.43 -4.24 4.34
N GLY A 420 -11.16 -2.99 3.97
CA GLY A 420 -12.07 -2.18 3.18
C GLY A 420 -13.19 -1.56 4.01
N LYS A 421 -13.70 -0.44 3.53
CA LYS A 421 -14.93 0.17 4.09
C LYS A 421 -16.15 -0.52 3.49
N PRO A 422 -17.25 -0.57 4.25
CA PRO A 422 -18.56 -0.96 3.72
C PRO A 422 -18.95 -0.11 2.51
N VAL A 423 -19.66 -0.73 1.57
CA VAL A 423 -20.24 -0.02 0.42
C VAL A 423 -21.14 1.11 0.90
N GLN A 424 -20.90 2.30 0.37
CA GLN A 424 -21.81 3.41 0.58
C GLN A 424 -23.06 3.20 -0.30
N LEU A 425 -24.23 3.06 0.35
CA LEU A 425 -25.47 2.85 -0.36
C LEU A 425 -26.04 4.21 -0.83
N ALA A 426 -26.48 4.25 -2.08
CA ALA A 426 -27.24 5.39 -2.59
C ALA A 426 -28.66 5.39 -1.99
N LYS A 427 -29.19 6.57 -1.75
CA LYS A 427 -30.59 6.75 -1.30
C LYS A 427 -31.49 6.78 -2.54
N THR A 428 -31.88 5.61 -3.02
CA THR A 428 -32.69 5.43 -4.23
C THR A 428 -33.83 4.45 -3.94
N GLU A 429 -34.91 4.55 -4.70
CA GLU A 429 -36.05 3.65 -4.58
C GLU A 429 -35.75 2.25 -5.12
N ARG A 430 -34.79 2.19 -6.03
CA ARG A 430 -34.43 0.96 -6.74
C ARG A 430 -32.93 0.75 -6.82
N ALA A 431 -32.52 -0.52 -6.83
CA ALA A 431 -31.13 -0.93 -7.06
C ALA A 431 -31.07 -2.03 -8.14
N VAL A 432 -30.20 -1.85 -9.12
CA VAL A 432 -29.87 -2.87 -10.11
C VAL A 432 -28.47 -3.41 -9.80
N LEU A 433 -28.40 -4.70 -9.46
CA LEU A 433 -27.16 -5.40 -9.17
C LEU A 433 -26.71 -6.17 -10.41
N ILE A 434 -25.48 -5.97 -10.85
CA ILE A 434 -24.94 -6.60 -12.06
C ILE A 434 -23.64 -7.32 -11.71
N ALA A 435 -23.63 -8.65 -11.84
CA ALA A 435 -22.44 -9.45 -11.59
C ALA A 435 -21.95 -10.19 -12.82
N GLY A 436 -20.64 -10.24 -13.02
CA GLY A 436 -19.96 -11.11 -13.98
C GLY A 436 -19.12 -12.18 -13.25
N GLY A 437 -19.43 -13.45 -13.48
CA GLY A 437 -18.69 -14.58 -12.90
C GLY A 437 -18.68 -14.56 -11.36
N THR A 438 -17.49 -14.71 -10.76
CA THR A 438 -17.33 -14.76 -9.28
C THR A 438 -17.59 -13.43 -8.57
N GLY A 439 -17.76 -12.33 -9.29
CA GLY A 439 -18.20 -11.06 -8.71
C GLY A 439 -19.53 -11.18 -7.97
N VAL A 440 -20.33 -12.21 -8.24
CA VAL A 440 -21.57 -12.50 -7.53
C VAL A 440 -21.37 -12.69 -6.01
N ALA A 441 -20.18 -13.07 -5.56
CA ALA A 441 -19.88 -13.28 -4.14
C ALA A 441 -20.16 -12.07 -3.25
N VAL A 442 -20.04 -10.86 -3.77
CA VAL A 442 -20.27 -9.62 -3.00
C VAL A 442 -21.76 -9.29 -2.87
N LEU A 443 -22.58 -9.77 -3.79
CA LEU A 443 -23.97 -9.34 -3.93
C LEU A 443 -24.92 -9.77 -2.81
N PRO A 444 -24.81 -10.96 -2.15
CA PRO A 444 -25.75 -11.33 -1.10
C PRO A 444 -25.76 -10.38 0.09
N ALA A 445 -24.57 -9.93 0.54
CA ALA A 445 -24.46 -8.97 1.63
C ALA A 445 -24.95 -7.57 1.21
N LEU A 446 -24.68 -7.16 -0.03
CA LEU A 446 -25.16 -5.90 -0.57
C LEU A 446 -26.68 -5.89 -0.74
N ALA A 447 -27.25 -6.95 -1.30
CA ALA A 447 -28.71 -7.12 -1.46
C ALA A 447 -29.42 -7.08 -0.11
N ARG A 448 -28.90 -7.76 0.92
CA ARG A 448 -29.45 -7.69 2.27
C ARG A 448 -29.50 -6.26 2.79
N ARG A 449 -28.41 -5.50 2.72
CA ARG A 449 -28.38 -4.11 3.19
C ARG A 449 -29.32 -3.19 2.45
N LEU A 450 -29.45 -3.35 1.11
CA LEU A 450 -30.41 -2.60 0.30
C LEU A 450 -31.86 -2.96 0.68
N HIS A 451 -32.12 -4.25 0.90
CA HIS A 451 -33.45 -4.72 1.34
C HIS A 451 -33.84 -4.15 2.70
N GLU A 452 -32.90 -4.08 3.64
CA GLU A 452 -33.11 -3.44 4.95
C GLU A 452 -33.43 -1.94 4.85
N GLN A 453 -33.04 -1.28 3.74
CA GLN A 453 -33.41 0.10 3.42
C GLN A 453 -34.72 0.21 2.60
N HIS A 454 -35.46 -0.89 2.44
CA HIS A 454 -36.69 -0.97 1.64
C HIS A 454 -36.49 -0.62 0.14
N THR A 455 -35.28 -0.83 -0.39
CA THR A 455 -34.98 -0.61 -1.80
C THR A 455 -35.47 -1.79 -2.65
N ASN A 456 -36.12 -1.53 -3.78
CA ASN A 456 -36.51 -2.56 -4.76
C ASN A 456 -35.26 -3.07 -5.49
N ILE A 457 -35.00 -4.38 -5.44
CA ILE A 457 -33.76 -4.95 -5.96
C ILE A 457 -34.05 -5.83 -7.18
N VAL A 458 -33.28 -5.65 -8.24
CA VAL A 458 -33.23 -6.56 -9.40
C VAL A 458 -31.77 -6.96 -9.63
N THR A 459 -31.52 -8.25 -9.85
CA THR A 459 -30.15 -8.78 -10.01
C THR A 459 -29.96 -9.44 -11.36
N PHE A 460 -28.86 -9.12 -12.03
CA PHE A 460 -28.40 -9.73 -13.29
C PHE A 460 -27.07 -10.42 -13.07
N ILE A 461 -26.98 -11.70 -13.45
CA ILE A 461 -25.76 -12.51 -13.29
C ILE A 461 -25.34 -13.06 -14.65
N GLY A 462 -24.17 -12.66 -15.12
CA GLY A 462 -23.51 -13.27 -16.28
C GLY A 462 -22.66 -14.46 -15.84
N THR A 463 -22.91 -15.64 -16.42
CA THR A 463 -22.17 -16.87 -16.12
C THR A 463 -21.46 -17.39 -17.37
N SER A 464 -20.36 -18.13 -17.17
CA SER A 464 -19.65 -18.82 -18.27
C SER A 464 -20.17 -20.22 -18.55
N SER A 465 -21.21 -20.68 -17.84
CA SER A 465 -21.82 -22.00 -17.98
C SER A 465 -23.34 -21.89 -17.95
N ALA A 466 -24.03 -22.87 -18.50
CA ALA A 466 -25.49 -22.95 -18.52
C ALA A 466 -26.11 -23.24 -17.14
N ALA A 467 -25.30 -23.58 -16.13
CA ALA A 467 -25.78 -23.77 -14.76
C ALA A 467 -26.15 -22.43 -14.11
N ALA A 468 -27.13 -22.47 -13.22
CA ALA A 468 -27.47 -21.33 -12.38
C ALA A 468 -26.21 -20.78 -11.67
N GLY A 469 -26.07 -19.44 -11.55
CA GLY A 469 -24.90 -18.83 -10.94
C GLY A 469 -24.73 -19.22 -9.46
N PRO A 470 -23.51 -19.31 -8.92
CA PRO A 470 -23.33 -19.48 -7.50
C PRO A 470 -24.00 -18.31 -6.76
N MET A 471 -24.58 -18.53 -5.57
CA MET A 471 -25.33 -17.54 -4.77
C MET A 471 -26.67 -17.07 -5.37
N GLU A 472 -27.13 -17.60 -6.48
CA GLU A 472 -28.41 -17.20 -7.10
C GLU A 472 -29.60 -17.41 -6.14
N GLU A 473 -29.65 -18.56 -5.48
CA GLU A 473 -30.72 -18.87 -4.51
C GLU A 473 -30.73 -17.86 -3.33
N ALA A 474 -29.57 -17.51 -2.81
CA ALA A 474 -29.43 -16.52 -1.74
C ALA A 474 -29.89 -15.12 -2.19
N LEU A 475 -29.72 -14.78 -3.45
CA LEU A 475 -30.13 -13.48 -4.00
C LEU A 475 -31.64 -13.42 -4.29
N ARG A 476 -32.28 -14.53 -4.67
CA ARG A 476 -33.73 -14.62 -4.90
C ARG A 476 -34.57 -14.23 -3.66
N ALA A 477 -33.99 -14.34 -2.47
CA ALA A 477 -34.63 -13.91 -1.23
C ALA A 477 -34.86 -12.37 -1.16
N PHE A 478 -34.16 -11.59 -1.98
CA PHE A 478 -34.16 -10.12 -1.95
C PHE A 478 -34.83 -9.48 -3.17
N GLY A 479 -35.13 -10.24 -4.22
CA GLY A 479 -35.77 -9.73 -5.42
C GLY A 479 -35.58 -10.63 -6.64
N PRO A 480 -36.09 -10.24 -7.83
CA PRO A 480 -35.92 -10.95 -9.08
C PRO A 480 -34.44 -11.14 -9.44
N VAL A 481 -34.07 -12.34 -9.88
CA VAL A 481 -32.73 -12.69 -10.36
C VAL A 481 -32.81 -13.25 -11.77
N THR A 482 -32.07 -12.64 -12.69
CA THR A 482 -31.91 -13.10 -14.08
C THR A 482 -30.47 -13.56 -14.30
N SER A 483 -30.28 -14.86 -14.51
CA SER A 483 -28.96 -15.43 -14.83
C SER A 483 -28.91 -15.77 -16.32
N ILE A 484 -27.87 -15.30 -17.00
CA ILE A 484 -27.66 -15.51 -18.44
C ILE A 484 -26.29 -16.14 -18.65
N SER A 485 -26.26 -17.27 -19.36
CA SER A 485 -25.02 -17.87 -19.84
C SER A 485 -24.47 -17.06 -21.02
N ASP A 486 -23.14 -16.89 -21.03
CA ASP A 486 -22.47 -16.19 -22.13
C ASP A 486 -22.53 -16.97 -23.44
N ASP A 487 -22.62 -18.32 -23.43
CA ASP A 487 -22.73 -19.20 -24.61
C ASP A 487 -21.83 -18.76 -25.78
N GLY A 488 -20.61 -18.33 -25.47
CA GLY A 488 -19.65 -17.83 -26.46
C GLY A 488 -19.82 -16.33 -26.82
N ILE A 489 -20.81 -15.63 -26.28
CA ILE A 489 -21.02 -14.18 -26.43
C ILE A 489 -20.66 -13.48 -25.11
N PRO A 490 -19.45 -12.93 -24.96
CA PRO A 490 -19.04 -12.33 -23.70
C PRO A 490 -19.97 -11.20 -23.24
N ALA A 491 -20.32 -11.22 -21.95
CA ALA A 491 -21.17 -10.20 -21.32
C ALA A 491 -22.61 -10.10 -21.91
N ARG A 492 -23.16 -11.23 -22.43
CA ARG A 492 -24.52 -11.31 -22.99
C ARG A 492 -25.60 -10.84 -22.01
N VAL A 493 -25.41 -11.05 -20.71
CA VAL A 493 -26.38 -10.58 -19.69
C VAL A 493 -26.66 -9.09 -19.78
N LEU A 494 -25.71 -8.29 -20.26
CA LEU A 494 -25.86 -6.83 -20.35
C LEU A 494 -26.90 -6.40 -21.39
N ASP A 495 -27.27 -7.26 -22.35
CA ASP A 495 -28.32 -6.98 -23.34
C ASP A 495 -29.72 -6.93 -22.68
N PHE A 496 -29.87 -7.48 -21.48
CA PHE A 496 -31.12 -7.54 -20.72
C PHE A 496 -31.21 -6.47 -19.62
N VAL A 497 -30.16 -5.69 -19.41
CA VAL A 497 -30.07 -4.70 -18.31
C VAL A 497 -30.75 -3.38 -18.70
N LEU A 498 -30.61 -2.93 -19.95
CA LEU A 498 -31.06 -1.61 -20.40
C LEU A 498 -32.54 -1.34 -20.13
N PRO A 499 -33.51 -2.26 -20.44
CA PRO A 499 -34.93 -2.01 -20.17
C PRO A 499 -35.25 -1.79 -18.69
N GLU A 500 -34.43 -2.38 -17.80
CA GLU A 500 -34.60 -2.19 -16.37
C GLU A 500 -34.03 -0.85 -15.87
N LEU A 501 -33.06 -0.27 -16.57
CA LEU A 501 -32.48 1.04 -16.26
C LEU A 501 -33.30 2.21 -16.80
N GLU A 502 -34.09 2.00 -17.84
CA GLU A 502 -34.95 3.05 -18.48
C GLU A 502 -36.25 3.30 -17.71
N ARG A 503 -36.48 2.64 -16.56
CA ARG A 503 -37.63 2.92 -15.70
C ARG A 503 -37.50 4.30 -15.04
N SER A 504 -38.63 4.95 -14.78
CA SER A 504 -38.68 6.30 -14.22
C SER A 504 -38.30 6.42 -12.74
N GLU A 505 -38.02 5.31 -12.06
CA GLU A 505 -37.70 5.29 -10.64
C GLU A 505 -36.25 5.74 -10.40
N SER A 506 -36.01 6.43 -9.28
CA SER A 506 -34.65 6.74 -8.84
C SER A 506 -33.86 5.46 -8.62
N THR A 507 -32.83 5.24 -9.45
CA THR A 507 -32.12 3.95 -9.54
C THR A 507 -30.63 4.11 -9.23
N ALA A 508 -30.09 3.18 -8.40
CA ALA A 508 -28.65 2.97 -8.25
C ALA A 508 -28.22 1.68 -8.94
N VAL A 509 -27.01 1.66 -9.49
CA VAL A 509 -26.44 0.50 -10.18
C VAL A 509 -25.14 0.08 -9.50
N TYR A 510 -25.06 -1.19 -9.11
CA TYR A 510 -23.86 -1.78 -8.50
C TYR A 510 -23.31 -2.87 -9.40
N ILE A 511 -22.07 -2.70 -9.86
CA ILE A 511 -21.45 -3.52 -10.90
C ILE A 511 -20.22 -4.22 -10.34
N VAL A 512 -20.16 -5.54 -10.48
CA VAL A 512 -19.03 -6.37 -10.02
C VAL A 512 -18.64 -7.37 -11.10
N GLY A 513 -17.36 -7.52 -11.39
CA GLY A 513 -16.89 -8.49 -12.37
C GLY A 513 -15.57 -8.09 -13.04
N PRO A 514 -15.21 -8.74 -14.15
CA PRO A 514 -14.02 -8.35 -14.91
C PRO A 514 -14.07 -6.88 -15.38
N GLU A 515 -12.93 -6.20 -15.43
CA GLU A 515 -12.81 -4.78 -15.76
C GLU A 515 -13.59 -4.37 -17.02
N LYS A 516 -13.36 -5.07 -18.15
CA LYS A 516 -14.07 -4.80 -19.41
C LYS A 516 -15.58 -4.99 -19.32
N PHE A 517 -16.03 -5.94 -18.50
CA PHE A 517 -17.45 -6.19 -18.23
C PHE A 517 -18.03 -5.01 -17.46
N MET A 518 -17.37 -4.58 -16.39
CA MET A 518 -17.82 -3.45 -15.56
C MET A 518 -17.86 -2.15 -16.36
N ALA A 519 -16.83 -1.86 -17.15
CA ALA A 519 -16.79 -0.68 -18.00
C ALA A 519 -17.93 -0.67 -19.05
N LYS A 520 -18.25 -1.83 -19.67
CA LYS A 520 -19.41 -1.94 -20.59
C LYS A 520 -20.73 -1.71 -19.85
N ALA A 521 -20.92 -2.36 -18.69
CA ALA A 521 -22.13 -2.18 -17.88
C ALA A 521 -22.33 -0.74 -17.41
N ALA A 522 -21.27 -0.08 -16.99
CA ALA A 522 -21.30 1.31 -16.56
C ALA A 522 -21.67 2.26 -17.72
N ARG A 523 -21.14 2.02 -18.93
CA ARG A 523 -21.54 2.79 -20.13
C ARG A 523 -23.02 2.60 -20.47
N ILE A 524 -23.56 1.38 -20.33
CA ILE A 524 -25.01 1.14 -20.50
C ILE A 524 -25.81 1.91 -19.46
N ALA A 525 -25.41 1.91 -18.20
CA ALA A 525 -26.08 2.68 -17.15
C ALA A 525 -26.04 4.20 -17.46
N ARG A 526 -24.92 4.71 -17.96
CA ARG A 526 -24.80 6.10 -18.41
C ARG A 526 -25.71 6.43 -19.60
N SER A 527 -25.84 5.52 -20.57
CA SER A 527 -26.74 5.72 -21.73
C SER A 527 -28.21 5.75 -21.32
N ALA A 528 -28.59 5.06 -20.24
CA ALA A 528 -29.91 5.12 -19.61
C ALA A 528 -30.11 6.34 -18.70
N SER A 529 -29.20 7.33 -18.75
CA SER A 529 -29.24 8.58 -17.97
C SER A 529 -29.18 8.39 -16.44
N ILE A 530 -28.64 7.28 -15.95
CA ILE A 530 -28.39 7.10 -14.52
C ILE A 530 -27.30 8.10 -14.06
N ASP A 531 -27.55 8.75 -12.93
CA ASP A 531 -26.60 9.70 -12.34
C ASP A 531 -25.25 9.01 -12.07
N PRO A 532 -24.11 9.57 -12.51
CA PRO A 532 -22.77 9.03 -12.23
C PRO A 532 -22.50 8.74 -10.76
N CYS A 533 -23.07 9.52 -9.84
CA CYS A 533 -22.94 9.31 -8.41
C CYS A 533 -23.69 8.07 -7.90
N ASN A 534 -24.63 7.53 -8.68
CA ASN A 534 -25.42 6.35 -8.38
C ASN A 534 -24.96 5.09 -9.13
N ILE A 535 -23.85 5.14 -9.86
CA ILE A 535 -23.25 3.99 -10.53
C ILE A 535 -21.97 3.63 -9.78
N PHE A 536 -21.89 2.42 -9.23
CA PHE A 536 -20.77 1.94 -8.42
C PHE A 536 -20.13 0.72 -9.06
N LEU A 537 -18.81 0.75 -9.21
CA LEU A 537 -18.00 -0.34 -9.75
C LEU A 537 -17.10 -0.91 -8.66
N SER A 538 -17.06 -2.23 -8.52
CA SER A 538 -16.17 -2.91 -7.56
C SER A 538 -14.79 -3.11 -8.18
N MET A 539 -13.85 -2.24 -7.82
CA MET A 539 -12.48 -2.25 -8.33
C MET A 539 -11.61 -3.26 -7.57
N GLU A 540 -11.53 -4.48 -8.08
CA GLU A 540 -10.72 -5.57 -7.53
C GLU A 540 -9.25 -5.46 -7.99
N LEU A 541 -8.51 -4.50 -7.40
CA LEU A 541 -7.10 -4.28 -7.71
C LEU A 541 -6.18 -5.23 -6.94
N SER A 542 -4.94 -5.36 -7.42
CA SER A 542 -3.91 -6.13 -6.73
C SER A 542 -3.74 -5.63 -5.29
N THR A 543 -4.15 -6.42 -4.31
CA THR A 543 -4.11 -6.06 -2.90
C THR A 543 -3.20 -7.03 -2.14
N MET A 544 -2.17 -6.51 -1.44
CA MET A 544 -1.15 -7.32 -0.79
C MET A 544 -1.12 -7.15 0.73
N CYS A 545 -1.20 -5.92 1.26
CA CYS A 545 -1.10 -5.68 2.69
C CYS A 545 -2.45 -5.57 3.41
N GLY A 546 -3.47 -4.97 2.79
CA GLY A 546 -4.78 -4.71 3.39
C GLY A 546 -4.84 -3.44 4.26
N ILE A 547 -3.69 -2.87 4.64
CA ILE A 547 -3.57 -1.80 5.63
C ILE A 547 -3.08 -0.45 5.05
N GLY A 548 -3.12 -0.27 3.72
CA GLY A 548 -2.73 0.98 3.08
C GLY A 548 -1.23 1.24 2.96
N MET A 549 -0.37 0.30 3.36
CA MET A 549 1.08 0.51 3.44
C MET A 549 1.77 0.34 2.08
N CYS A 550 1.45 -0.74 1.33
CA CYS A 550 2.20 -1.12 0.14
C CYS A 550 1.82 -0.32 -1.12
N GLY A 551 0.63 0.30 -1.17
CA GLY A 551 0.16 1.11 -2.29
C GLY A 551 -0.30 0.35 -3.52
N GLU A 552 -0.27 -0.98 -3.53
CA GLU A 552 -0.59 -1.77 -4.73
C GLU A 552 -2.06 -1.68 -5.16
N CYS A 553 -2.96 -1.46 -4.21
CA CYS A 553 -4.41 -1.36 -4.44
C CYS A 553 -4.89 0.07 -4.75
N VAL A 554 -4.01 0.96 -5.22
CA VAL A 554 -4.40 2.34 -5.54
C VAL A 554 -5.27 2.41 -6.79
N CYS A 555 -6.41 3.10 -6.69
CA CYS A 555 -7.30 3.45 -7.78
C CYS A 555 -7.52 4.97 -7.76
N GLY A 556 -7.13 5.67 -8.82
CA GLY A 556 -7.00 7.11 -8.70
C GLY A 556 -6.04 7.45 -7.56
N ASP A 557 -6.49 8.25 -6.61
CA ASP A 557 -5.74 8.63 -5.42
C ASP A 557 -6.12 7.83 -4.15
N ARG A 558 -7.02 6.83 -4.24
CA ARG A 558 -7.55 6.06 -3.12
C ARG A 558 -6.98 4.65 -3.05
N LEU A 559 -6.68 4.21 -1.84
CA LEU A 559 -6.31 2.82 -1.53
C LEU A 559 -7.57 1.99 -1.28
N THR A 560 -7.95 1.11 -2.22
CA THR A 560 -9.20 0.34 -2.13
C THR A 560 -9.27 -0.55 -0.89
N CYS A 561 -8.13 -1.02 -0.38
CA CYS A 561 -8.09 -1.76 0.89
C CYS A 561 -8.51 -0.93 2.12
N GLN A 562 -8.56 0.39 2.01
CA GLN A 562 -8.98 1.29 3.09
C GLN A 562 -10.26 2.07 2.76
N TRP A 563 -10.46 2.45 1.49
CA TRP A 563 -11.66 3.18 1.05
C TRP A 563 -12.83 2.27 0.67
N GLY A 564 -12.59 0.97 0.52
CA GLY A 564 -13.53 0.01 -0.04
C GLY A 564 -13.33 -0.19 -1.54
N THR A 565 -13.82 -1.33 -2.04
CA THR A 565 -13.67 -1.68 -3.45
C THR A 565 -14.68 -0.97 -4.35
N PHE A 566 -15.85 -0.62 -3.84
CA PHE A 566 -16.87 0.08 -4.62
C PHE A 566 -16.57 1.57 -4.74
N LEU A 567 -16.30 2.00 -5.96
CA LEU A 567 -16.07 3.41 -6.31
C LEU A 567 -17.17 3.89 -7.27
N SER A 568 -17.61 5.14 -7.09
CA SER A 568 -18.63 5.71 -7.95
C SER A 568 -18.06 6.10 -9.32
N TYR A 569 -18.91 6.07 -10.34
CA TYR A 569 -18.52 6.40 -11.72
C TYR A 569 -17.96 7.82 -11.84
N ASP A 570 -18.59 8.81 -11.17
CA ASP A 570 -18.11 10.19 -11.16
C ASP A 570 -16.69 10.32 -10.59
N TYR A 571 -16.36 9.55 -9.56
CA TYR A 571 -15.00 9.49 -9.03
C TYR A 571 -14.03 8.85 -10.05
N LEU A 572 -14.40 7.72 -10.64
CA LEU A 572 -13.56 7.03 -11.63
C LEU A 572 -13.35 7.88 -12.88
N GLU A 573 -14.38 8.56 -13.37
CA GLU A 573 -14.30 9.47 -14.52
C GLU A 573 -13.29 10.60 -14.28
N ARG A 574 -13.21 11.12 -13.06
CA ARG A 574 -12.29 12.20 -12.69
C ARG A 574 -10.88 11.71 -12.38
N GLU A 575 -10.73 10.64 -11.61
CA GLU A 575 -9.44 10.24 -11.02
C GLU A 575 -8.81 9.01 -11.69
N ALA A 576 -9.58 8.19 -12.40
CA ALA A 576 -9.10 6.97 -13.04
C ALA A 576 -9.84 6.66 -14.36
N PRO A 577 -9.96 7.61 -15.31
CA PRO A 577 -10.79 7.46 -16.51
C PRO A 577 -10.35 6.28 -17.41
N VAL A 578 -9.12 5.85 -17.31
CA VAL A 578 -8.59 4.69 -18.07
C VAL A 578 -9.31 3.38 -17.73
N LEU A 579 -10.01 3.30 -16.60
CA LEU A 579 -10.75 2.12 -16.15
C LEU A 579 -12.22 2.08 -16.64
N LEU A 580 -12.70 3.12 -17.31
CA LEU A 580 -14.03 3.27 -17.86
C LEU A 580 -14.04 3.13 -19.40
#